data_2013c8985ce186680aefcaeecae211c2
#
_entry.id   2013c8985ce186680aefcaeecae211c2
#
_cell.length_a   1.000
_cell.length_b   1.000
_cell.length_c   1.000
_cell.angle_alpha   90.00
_cell.angle_beta   90.00
_cell.angle_gamma   90.00
#
_symmetry.space_group_name_H-M   'P 1'
#
loop_
_entity.id
_entity.type
_entity.pdbx_description
1 polymer ?
#
loop_
_entity_poly.entity_id
_entity_poly.type
_entity_poly.pdbx_seq_one_letter_code
_entity_poly.pdbx_strand_id
1 'polypeptide(L)'
;KITKKLLLVLLLYTAAQGLLLALGLMGNPDPAALEKALAFFSPEEISRGEASFFRGIIPATLLRLTIVWLLFAAIKADLHDRLFPRIARFTGSPFLQGLICLMVIALTLVLITLPFAAVSDYYRKLHFGLLRSGFGLWLYRHLLSSLTSYGSAALLMAVALSLIRRGRLYALTVPSLVLVFSLAGVWLYPRIITP
;
A
#
# COMPACT_ATOMS: atom_id res chain seq x y z
N LYS A 1 14.03 -24.99 -0.45
CA LYS A 1 13.22 -25.10 0.79
C LYS A 1 12.49 -23.78 1.15
N ILE A 2 13.12 -22.62 1.01
CA ILE A 2 12.55 -21.29 1.30
C ILE A 2 11.34 -21.00 0.42
N THR A 3 11.41 -21.31 -0.87
CA THR A 3 10.33 -21.04 -1.84
C THR A 3 9.03 -21.78 -1.51
N LYS A 4 9.10 -23.03 -1.01
CA LYS A 4 7.90 -23.79 -0.61
C LYS A 4 7.23 -23.18 0.63
N LYS A 5 8.02 -22.76 1.63
CA LYS A 5 7.50 -22.07 2.82
C LYS A 5 6.87 -20.73 2.46
N LEU A 6 7.52 -19.97 1.59
CA LEU A 6 7.01 -18.68 1.13
C LEU A 6 5.70 -18.84 0.34
N LEU A 7 5.61 -19.86 -0.51
CA LEU A 7 4.38 -20.18 -1.24
C LEU A 7 3.24 -20.55 -0.28
N LEU A 8 3.52 -21.36 0.76
CA LEU A 8 2.53 -21.69 1.77
C LEU A 8 2.01 -20.45 2.49
N VAL A 9 2.89 -19.56 2.92
CA VAL A 9 2.50 -18.28 3.56
C VAL A 9 1.64 -17.45 2.62
N LEU A 10 1.99 -17.38 1.33
CA LEU A 10 1.23 -16.65 0.33
C LEU A 10 -0.18 -17.24 0.13
N LEU A 11 -0.30 -18.55 0.08
CA LEU A 11 -1.59 -19.24 -0.03
C LEU A 11 -2.46 -19.00 1.22
N LEU A 12 -1.87 -19.10 2.42
CA LEU A 12 -2.56 -18.78 3.67
C LEU A 12 -3.03 -17.32 3.72
N TYR A 13 -2.19 -16.38 3.30
CA TYR A 13 -2.56 -14.98 3.19
C TYR A 13 -3.71 -14.77 2.21
N THR A 14 -3.66 -15.42 1.03
CA THR A 14 -4.73 -15.34 0.02
C THR A 14 -6.04 -15.88 0.55
N ALA A 15 -5.99 -17.03 1.24
CA ALA A 15 -7.16 -17.63 1.87
C ALA A 15 -7.74 -16.73 2.98
N ALA A 16 -6.88 -16.14 3.83
CA ALA A 16 -7.30 -15.19 4.85
C ALA A 16 -7.96 -13.95 4.26
N GLN A 17 -7.40 -13.37 3.19
CA GLN A 17 -8.01 -12.23 2.50
C GLN A 17 -9.36 -12.60 1.86
N GLY A 18 -9.48 -13.81 1.28
CA GLY A 18 -10.75 -14.32 0.77
C GLY A 18 -11.81 -14.48 1.87
N LEU A 19 -11.41 -15.01 3.03
CA LEU A 19 -12.30 -15.14 4.19
C LEU A 19 -12.74 -13.78 4.72
N LEU A 20 -11.81 -12.83 4.88
CA LEU A 20 -12.12 -11.47 5.33
C LEU A 20 -13.05 -10.74 4.34
N LEU A 21 -12.86 -10.96 3.04
CA LEU A 21 -13.75 -10.44 2.01
C LEU A 21 -15.16 -11.05 2.16
N ALA A 22 -15.27 -12.37 2.32
CA ALA A 22 -16.54 -13.04 2.50
C ALA A 22 -17.28 -12.56 3.75
N LEU A 23 -16.58 -12.43 4.89
CA LEU A 23 -17.13 -11.92 6.13
C LEU A 23 -17.56 -10.44 6.00
N GLY A 24 -16.76 -9.61 5.31
CA GLY A 24 -17.10 -8.21 5.05
C GLY A 24 -18.32 -8.05 4.15
N LEU A 25 -18.54 -8.96 3.21
CA LEU A 25 -19.72 -8.94 2.33
C LEU A 25 -20.98 -9.49 3.02
N MET A 26 -20.84 -10.35 4.06
CA MET A 26 -21.94 -10.93 4.83
C MET A 26 -22.30 -10.08 6.06
N GLY A 27 -21.45 -9.14 6.45
CA GLY A 27 -21.66 -8.30 7.64
C GLY A 27 -22.88 -7.39 7.48
N ASN A 28 -23.84 -7.48 8.39
CA ASN A 28 -24.88 -6.48 8.52
C ASN A 28 -24.35 -5.28 9.29
N PRO A 29 -24.72 -4.05 8.94
CA PRO A 29 -24.35 -2.87 9.71
C PRO A 29 -24.86 -2.99 11.14
N ASP A 30 -24.04 -2.58 12.09
CA ASP A 30 -24.42 -2.50 13.51
C ASP A 30 -25.61 -1.53 13.65
N PRO A 31 -26.76 -1.98 14.19
CA PRO A 31 -27.94 -1.13 14.35
C PRO A 31 -27.66 0.16 15.15
N ALA A 32 -26.80 0.10 16.16
CA ALA A 32 -26.43 1.27 16.96
C ALA A 32 -25.55 2.26 16.18
N ALA A 33 -24.71 1.76 15.27
CA ALA A 33 -23.94 2.61 14.37
C ALA A 33 -24.83 3.24 13.30
N LEU A 34 -25.83 2.52 12.80
CA LEU A 34 -26.81 3.02 11.84
C LEU A 34 -27.66 4.15 12.46
N GLU A 35 -28.16 3.98 13.67
CA GLU A 35 -28.94 5.00 14.38
C GLU A 35 -28.13 6.29 14.57
N LYS A 36 -26.86 6.18 14.97
CA LYS A 36 -25.95 7.33 15.06
C LYS A 36 -25.71 8.00 13.71
N ALA A 37 -25.57 7.22 12.65
CA ALA A 37 -25.38 7.77 11.29
C ALA A 37 -26.60 8.53 10.81
N LEU A 38 -27.81 8.03 11.09
CA LEU A 38 -29.08 8.68 10.74
C LEU A 38 -29.29 10.04 11.43
N ALA A 39 -28.59 10.31 12.53
CA ALA A 39 -28.61 11.63 13.17
C ALA A 39 -27.89 12.73 12.35
N PHE A 40 -26.96 12.33 11.42
CA PHE A 40 -26.13 13.26 10.67
C PHE A 40 -26.31 13.15 9.15
N PHE A 41 -26.77 12.02 8.64
CA PHE A 41 -26.89 11.72 7.22
C PHE A 41 -28.30 11.25 6.87
N SER A 42 -28.77 11.60 5.67
CA SER A 42 -30.03 11.08 5.15
C SER A 42 -29.94 9.57 4.86
N PRO A 43 -31.06 8.82 4.90
CA PRO A 43 -31.07 7.42 4.51
C PRO A 43 -30.50 7.14 3.11
N GLU A 44 -30.69 8.08 2.17
CA GLU A 44 -30.14 7.98 0.82
C GLU A 44 -28.62 8.12 0.79
N GLU A 45 -28.04 9.01 1.61
CA GLU A 45 -26.61 9.19 1.71
C GLU A 45 -25.95 7.97 2.34
N ILE A 46 -26.57 7.39 3.38
CA ILE A 46 -26.10 6.16 4.01
C ILE A 46 -26.13 5.00 3.00
N SER A 47 -27.23 4.77 2.32
CA SER A 47 -27.36 3.71 1.30
C SER A 47 -26.34 3.89 0.17
N ARG A 48 -26.10 5.12 -0.29
CA ARG A 48 -25.07 5.44 -1.28
C ARG A 48 -23.67 5.16 -0.79
N GLY A 49 -23.39 5.48 0.48
CA GLY A 49 -22.12 5.19 1.14
C GLY A 49 -21.86 3.69 1.24
N GLU A 50 -22.84 2.91 1.68
CA GLU A 50 -22.79 1.45 1.77
C GLU A 50 -22.56 0.82 0.39
N ALA A 51 -23.34 1.19 -0.60
CA ALA A 51 -23.18 0.69 -1.96
C ALA A 51 -21.77 1.01 -2.53
N SER A 52 -21.25 2.21 -2.23
CA SER A 52 -19.88 2.59 -2.59
C SER A 52 -18.85 1.73 -1.89
N PHE A 53 -19.03 1.43 -0.60
CA PHE A 53 -18.11 0.58 0.17
C PHE A 53 -18.09 -0.85 -0.38
N PHE A 54 -19.23 -1.47 -0.55
CA PHE A 54 -19.32 -2.85 -1.07
C PHE A 54 -18.74 -3.00 -2.47
N ARG A 55 -18.98 -2.03 -3.37
CA ARG A 55 -18.34 -2.03 -4.70
C ARG A 55 -16.85 -1.77 -4.66
N GLY A 56 -16.34 -1.15 -3.60
CA GLY A 56 -14.91 -0.85 -3.42
C GLY A 56 -14.09 -2.00 -2.81
N ILE A 57 -14.71 -2.85 -1.99
CA ILE A 57 -13.99 -3.87 -1.21
C ILE A 57 -13.37 -4.96 -2.11
N ILE A 58 -14.08 -5.38 -3.16
CA ILE A 58 -13.59 -6.39 -4.10
C ILE A 58 -12.34 -5.90 -4.85
N PRO A 59 -12.37 -4.77 -5.59
CA PRO A 59 -11.18 -4.31 -6.30
C PRO A 59 -10.04 -3.93 -5.35
N ALA A 60 -10.31 -3.44 -4.14
CA ALA A 60 -9.28 -3.19 -3.15
C ALA A 60 -8.59 -4.47 -2.67
N THR A 61 -9.35 -5.54 -2.46
CA THR A 61 -8.82 -6.85 -2.08
C THR A 61 -8.01 -7.46 -3.22
N LEU A 62 -8.53 -7.42 -4.45
CA LEU A 62 -7.81 -7.88 -5.64
C LEU A 62 -6.49 -7.11 -5.83
N LEU A 63 -6.49 -5.80 -5.62
CA LEU A 63 -5.27 -4.98 -5.68
C LEU A 63 -4.23 -5.46 -4.66
N ARG A 64 -4.62 -5.69 -3.40
CA ARG A 64 -3.70 -6.19 -2.35
C ARG A 64 -3.13 -7.56 -2.72
N LEU A 65 -3.97 -8.48 -3.20
CA LEU A 65 -3.53 -9.80 -3.65
C LEU A 65 -2.57 -9.69 -4.83
N THR A 66 -2.88 -8.85 -5.82
CA THR A 66 -2.01 -8.61 -6.98
C THR A 66 -0.63 -8.13 -6.55
N ILE A 67 -0.53 -7.16 -5.62
CA ILE A 67 0.75 -6.65 -5.12
C ILE A 67 1.56 -7.78 -4.48
N VAL A 68 0.94 -8.59 -3.62
CA VAL A 68 1.65 -9.67 -2.90
C VAL A 68 2.12 -10.76 -3.87
N TRP A 69 1.29 -11.12 -4.86
CA TRP A 69 1.67 -12.09 -5.89
C TRP A 69 2.77 -11.57 -6.82
N LEU A 70 2.76 -10.28 -7.18
CA LEU A 70 3.84 -9.64 -7.96
C LEU A 70 5.15 -9.63 -7.19
N LEU A 71 5.13 -9.31 -5.89
CA LEU A 71 6.32 -9.39 -5.05
C LEU A 71 6.88 -10.81 -4.98
N PHE A 72 6.00 -11.80 -4.82
CA PHE A 72 6.42 -13.21 -4.84
C PHE A 72 7.03 -13.61 -6.19
N ALA A 73 6.41 -13.21 -7.30
CA ALA A 73 6.93 -13.46 -8.63
C ALA A 73 8.30 -12.79 -8.85
N ALA A 74 8.48 -11.56 -8.36
CA ALA A 74 9.75 -10.85 -8.41
C ALA A 74 10.87 -11.57 -7.64
N ILE A 75 10.55 -12.10 -6.44
CA ILE A 75 11.47 -12.90 -5.64
C ILE A 75 11.82 -14.20 -6.37
N LYS A 76 10.81 -14.89 -6.93
CA LYS A 76 11.02 -16.16 -7.65
C LYS A 76 11.80 -15.99 -8.96
N ALA A 77 11.65 -14.85 -9.60
CA ALA A 77 12.39 -14.51 -10.83
C ALA A 77 13.82 -14.01 -10.57
N ASP A 78 14.26 -14.05 -9.32
CA ASP A 78 15.57 -13.53 -8.87
C ASP A 78 15.83 -12.10 -9.39
N LEU A 79 14.76 -11.29 -9.34
CA LEU A 79 14.78 -9.92 -9.87
C LEU A 79 15.86 -9.07 -9.18
N HIS A 80 16.09 -9.33 -7.89
CA HIS A 80 17.17 -8.71 -7.13
C HIS A 80 18.54 -9.00 -7.75
N ASP A 81 18.83 -10.27 -8.07
CA ASP A 81 20.13 -10.68 -8.61
C ASP A 81 20.36 -10.14 -10.02
N ARG A 82 19.29 -9.82 -10.74
CA ARG A 82 19.38 -9.18 -12.06
C ARG A 82 19.51 -7.66 -12.00
N LEU A 83 18.82 -7.02 -11.06
CA LEU A 83 18.82 -5.56 -10.93
C LEU A 83 20.06 -5.04 -10.18
N PHE A 84 20.47 -5.72 -9.12
CA PHE A 84 21.54 -5.26 -8.27
C PHE A 84 22.89 -5.05 -9.00
N PRO A 85 23.38 -5.95 -9.87
CA PRO A 85 24.62 -5.73 -10.60
C PRO A 85 24.54 -4.54 -11.57
N ARG A 86 23.34 -4.25 -12.11
CA ARG A 86 23.15 -3.09 -12.99
C ARG A 86 23.22 -1.80 -12.20
N ILE A 87 22.57 -1.75 -11.04
CA ILE A 87 22.58 -0.58 -10.14
C ILE A 87 23.97 -0.35 -9.56
N ALA A 88 24.72 -1.41 -9.24
CA ALA A 88 26.08 -1.33 -8.73
C ALA A 88 27.06 -0.63 -9.68
N ARG A 89 26.75 -0.58 -10.98
CA ARG A 89 27.56 0.18 -11.97
C ARG A 89 27.41 1.71 -11.84
N PHE A 90 26.29 2.19 -11.27
CA PHE A 90 26.00 3.62 -11.13
C PHE A 90 26.47 4.19 -9.80
N THR A 91 26.66 3.38 -8.78
CA THR A 91 27.08 3.86 -7.46
C THR A 91 27.85 2.79 -6.69
N GLY A 92 28.95 3.19 -6.05
CA GLY A 92 29.76 2.34 -5.17
C GLY A 92 29.19 2.20 -3.75
N SER A 93 28.19 3.04 -3.38
CA SER A 93 27.61 3.02 -2.03
C SER A 93 26.55 1.92 -1.90
N PRO A 94 26.71 0.93 -0.99
CA PRO A 94 25.71 -0.12 -0.77
C PRO A 94 24.35 0.42 -0.32
N PHE A 95 24.34 1.55 0.41
CA PHE A 95 23.12 2.23 0.81
C PHE A 95 22.35 2.77 -0.40
N LEU A 96 23.04 3.49 -1.29
CA LEU A 96 22.42 4.04 -2.50
C LEU A 96 21.97 2.94 -3.45
N GLN A 97 22.73 1.85 -3.60
CA GLN A 97 22.33 0.68 -4.37
C GLN A 97 21.01 0.10 -3.86
N GLY A 98 20.90 -0.11 -2.55
CA GLY A 98 19.68 -0.59 -1.91
C GLY A 98 18.51 0.37 -2.09
N LEU A 99 18.73 1.66 -1.88
CA LEU A 99 17.70 2.69 -2.06
C LEU A 99 17.19 2.75 -3.50
N ILE A 100 18.07 2.79 -4.50
CA ILE A 100 17.69 2.82 -5.91
C ILE A 100 16.91 1.55 -6.28
N CYS A 101 17.36 0.37 -5.83
CA CYS A 101 16.66 -0.89 -6.09
C CYS A 101 15.23 -0.86 -5.53
N LEU A 102 15.06 -0.42 -4.29
CA LEU A 102 13.76 -0.32 -3.63
C LEU A 102 12.87 0.74 -4.30
N MET A 103 13.43 1.87 -4.74
CA MET A 103 12.70 2.91 -5.48
C MET A 103 12.22 2.42 -6.84
N VAL A 104 13.03 1.64 -7.56
CA VAL A 104 12.63 1.03 -8.84
C VAL A 104 11.47 0.04 -8.62
N ILE A 105 11.56 -0.80 -7.60
CA ILE A 105 10.47 -1.72 -7.24
C ILE A 105 9.21 -0.92 -6.86
N ALA A 106 9.33 0.09 -6.03
CA ALA A 106 8.22 0.93 -5.60
C ALA A 106 7.53 1.62 -6.79
N LEU A 107 8.31 2.23 -7.69
CA LEU A 107 7.78 2.87 -8.90
C LEU A 107 7.06 1.87 -9.81
N THR A 108 7.64 0.68 -9.99
CA THR A 108 7.01 -0.38 -10.78
C THR A 108 5.67 -0.80 -10.17
N LEU A 109 5.61 -0.96 -8.84
CA LEU A 109 4.36 -1.27 -8.15
C LEU A 109 3.32 -0.16 -8.33
N VAL A 110 3.70 1.11 -8.19
CA VAL A 110 2.78 2.25 -8.42
C VAL A 110 2.22 2.20 -9.84
N LEU A 111 3.05 2.00 -10.86
CA LEU A 111 2.61 1.95 -12.25
C LEU A 111 1.65 0.79 -12.52
N ILE A 112 1.94 -0.41 -11.99
CA ILE A 112 1.09 -1.59 -12.16
C ILE A 112 -0.24 -1.44 -11.41
N THR A 113 -0.22 -0.84 -10.22
CA THR A 113 -1.42 -0.68 -9.39
C THR A 113 -2.27 0.52 -9.78
N LEU A 114 -1.74 1.48 -10.53
CA LEU A 114 -2.42 2.70 -10.94
C LEU A 114 -3.77 2.46 -11.64
N PRO A 115 -3.91 1.56 -12.65
CA PRO A 115 -5.21 1.31 -13.29
C PRO A 115 -6.23 0.74 -12.31
N PHE A 116 -5.83 -0.12 -11.39
CA PHE A 116 -6.72 -0.66 -10.35
C PHE A 116 -7.15 0.45 -9.37
N ALA A 117 -6.24 1.32 -8.96
CA ALA A 117 -6.55 2.46 -8.12
C ALA A 117 -7.50 3.44 -8.82
N ALA A 118 -7.30 3.69 -10.11
CA ALA A 118 -8.21 4.53 -10.89
C ALA A 118 -9.63 3.96 -10.88
N VAL A 119 -9.81 2.66 -11.08
CA VAL A 119 -11.13 2.02 -11.06
C VAL A 119 -11.72 1.99 -9.65
N SER A 120 -10.95 1.52 -8.66
CA SER A 120 -11.45 1.28 -7.31
C SER A 120 -11.63 2.55 -6.48
N ASP A 121 -10.91 3.62 -6.77
CA ASP A 121 -10.98 4.87 -6.01
C ASP A 121 -11.57 6.02 -6.83
N TYR A 122 -10.98 6.39 -7.97
CA TYR A 122 -11.44 7.53 -8.74
C TYR A 122 -12.81 7.31 -9.35
N TYR A 123 -12.96 6.33 -10.26
CA TYR A 123 -14.23 6.12 -10.99
C TYR A 123 -15.37 5.70 -10.08
N ARG A 124 -15.07 4.90 -9.05
CA ARG A 124 -16.06 4.54 -8.04
C ARG A 124 -16.59 5.78 -7.30
N LYS A 125 -15.70 6.60 -6.75
CA LYS A 125 -16.10 7.82 -6.02
C LYS A 125 -16.83 8.81 -6.94
N LEU A 126 -16.39 8.92 -8.19
CA LEU A 126 -17.06 9.76 -9.19
C LEU A 126 -18.50 9.27 -9.46
N HIS A 127 -18.67 7.96 -9.66
CA HIS A 127 -19.98 7.34 -9.91
C HIS A 127 -20.99 7.58 -8.77
N PHE A 128 -20.50 7.56 -7.52
CA PHE A 128 -21.35 7.83 -6.36
C PHE A 128 -21.46 9.32 -5.98
N GLY A 129 -20.88 10.22 -6.76
CA GLY A 129 -20.91 11.66 -6.48
C GLY A 129 -20.08 12.07 -5.26
N LEU A 130 -19.18 11.21 -4.80
CA LEU A 130 -18.31 11.45 -3.64
C LEU A 130 -17.03 12.22 -4.01
N LEU A 131 -16.75 12.41 -5.29
CA LEU A 131 -15.57 13.08 -5.77
C LEU A 131 -15.96 14.26 -6.67
N ARG A 132 -15.48 15.46 -6.32
CA ARG A 132 -15.67 16.68 -7.10
C ARG A 132 -14.45 17.09 -7.92
N SER A 133 -13.30 16.41 -7.71
CA SER A 133 -12.06 16.74 -8.41
C SER A 133 -11.94 16.03 -9.75
N GLY A 134 -11.36 16.70 -10.75
CA GLY A 134 -11.04 16.08 -12.03
C GLY A 134 -9.94 15.01 -11.92
N PHE A 135 -9.88 14.11 -12.92
CA PHE A 135 -8.93 12.99 -12.96
C PHE A 135 -7.47 13.43 -12.78
N GLY A 136 -7.07 14.55 -13.41
CA GLY A 136 -5.70 15.05 -13.32
C GLY A 136 -5.27 15.40 -11.89
N LEU A 137 -6.16 16.07 -11.12
CA LEU A 137 -5.90 16.42 -9.73
C LEU A 137 -5.88 15.18 -8.83
N TRP A 138 -6.77 14.23 -9.07
CA TRP A 138 -6.77 12.95 -8.38
C TRP A 138 -5.46 12.18 -8.64
N LEU A 139 -5.06 12.08 -9.92
CA LEU A 139 -3.83 11.39 -10.33
C LEU A 139 -2.60 12.01 -9.67
N TYR A 140 -2.49 13.34 -9.69
CA TYR A 140 -1.39 14.05 -9.03
C TYR A 140 -1.34 13.73 -7.53
N ARG A 141 -2.47 13.81 -6.82
CA ARG A 141 -2.54 13.48 -5.39
C ARG A 141 -2.23 12.01 -5.11
N HIS A 142 -2.73 11.11 -5.97
CA HIS A 142 -2.47 9.68 -5.85
C HIS A 142 -0.99 9.35 -6.03
N LEU A 143 -0.34 9.93 -7.05
CA LEU A 143 1.09 9.76 -7.29
C LEU A 143 1.92 10.36 -6.17
N LEU A 144 1.60 11.56 -5.70
CA LEU A 144 2.29 12.21 -4.58
C LEU A 144 2.19 11.38 -3.31
N SER A 145 1.00 10.90 -2.96
CA SER A 145 0.76 10.04 -1.80
C SER A 145 1.52 8.71 -1.91
N SER A 146 1.48 8.08 -3.08
CA SER A 146 2.18 6.82 -3.35
C SER A 146 3.70 6.99 -3.27
N LEU A 147 4.25 8.04 -3.88
CA LEU A 147 5.68 8.37 -3.80
C LEU A 147 6.12 8.66 -2.37
N THR A 148 5.33 9.40 -1.60
CA THR A 148 5.63 9.68 -0.20
C THR A 148 5.62 8.39 0.63
N SER A 149 4.59 7.54 0.47
CA SER A 149 4.45 6.30 1.23
C SER A 149 5.53 5.27 0.86
N TYR A 150 5.69 4.98 -0.42
CA TYR A 150 6.68 3.98 -0.86
C TYR A 150 8.11 4.51 -0.78
N GLY A 151 8.31 5.81 -1.02
CA GLY A 151 9.63 6.45 -0.90
C GLY A 151 10.13 6.45 0.55
N SER A 152 9.27 6.77 1.50
CA SER A 152 9.62 6.68 2.93
C SER A 152 9.89 5.25 3.36
N ALA A 153 9.09 4.27 2.91
CA ALA A 153 9.32 2.86 3.18
C ALA A 153 10.64 2.36 2.56
N ALA A 154 10.95 2.77 1.32
CA ALA A 154 12.21 2.43 0.66
C ALA A 154 13.42 3.03 1.41
N LEU A 155 13.32 4.28 1.85
CA LEU A 155 14.36 4.92 2.65
C LEU A 155 14.59 4.20 3.97
N LEU A 156 13.52 3.91 4.71
CA LEU A 156 13.59 3.15 5.97
C LEU A 156 14.24 1.79 5.77
N MET A 157 13.82 1.05 4.74
CA MET A 157 14.38 -0.25 4.43
C MET A 157 15.86 -0.17 4.04
N ALA A 158 16.26 0.83 3.23
CA ALA A 158 17.65 1.05 2.86
C ALA A 158 18.52 1.35 4.09
N VAL A 159 18.03 2.18 5.02
CA VAL A 159 18.69 2.44 6.30
C VAL A 159 18.77 1.16 7.13
N ALA A 160 17.67 0.42 7.27
CA ALA A 160 17.64 -0.85 7.99
C ALA A 160 18.67 -1.85 7.44
N LEU A 161 18.69 -2.05 6.11
CA LEU A 161 19.66 -2.92 5.44
C LEU A 161 21.12 -2.47 5.64
N SER A 162 21.37 -1.16 5.68
CA SER A 162 22.72 -0.64 5.96
C SER A 162 23.16 -0.89 7.40
N LEU A 163 22.22 -0.87 8.35
CA LEU A 163 22.47 -1.09 9.77
C LEU A 163 22.63 -2.59 10.13
N ILE A 164 21.96 -3.50 9.41
CA ILE A 164 22.13 -4.96 9.59
C ILE A 164 23.61 -5.36 9.52
N ARG A 165 24.37 -4.72 8.63
CA ARG A 165 25.81 -4.98 8.49
C ARG A 165 26.66 -4.51 9.68
N ARG A 166 26.12 -3.65 10.56
CA ARG A 166 26.82 -3.07 11.71
C ARG A 166 26.56 -3.78 13.03
N GLY A 167 25.84 -4.91 13.05
CA GLY A 167 25.70 -5.81 14.19
C GLY A 167 24.68 -5.41 15.25
N ARG A 168 25.03 -5.49 16.55
CA ARG A 168 24.09 -5.44 17.69
C ARG A 168 23.16 -4.20 17.78
N LEU A 169 23.53 -3.09 17.16
CA LEU A 169 22.70 -1.88 17.15
C LEU A 169 21.42 -1.99 16.30
N TYR A 170 21.36 -3.00 15.41
CA TYR A 170 20.19 -3.21 14.54
C TYR A 170 18.89 -3.43 15.31
N ALA A 171 18.92 -4.22 16.39
CA ALA A 171 17.73 -4.60 17.14
C ALA A 171 16.99 -3.39 17.80
N LEU A 172 17.73 -2.34 18.13
CA LEU A 172 17.17 -1.12 18.75
C LEU A 172 16.93 0.00 17.73
N THR A 173 17.82 0.16 16.76
CA THR A 173 17.76 1.30 15.82
C THR A 173 16.66 1.16 14.77
N VAL A 174 16.36 -0.05 14.28
CA VAL A 174 15.31 -0.25 13.27
C VAL A 174 13.91 0.04 13.84
N PRO A 175 13.49 -0.52 14.98
CA PRO A 175 12.22 -0.17 15.60
C PRO A 175 12.10 1.33 15.92
N SER A 176 13.17 1.95 16.43
CA SER A 176 13.18 3.39 16.74
C SER A 176 13.02 4.24 15.48
N LEU A 177 13.68 3.90 14.38
CA LEU A 177 13.51 4.58 13.10
C LEU A 177 12.10 4.42 12.55
N VAL A 178 11.54 3.21 12.58
CA VAL A 178 10.14 2.96 12.16
C VAL A 178 9.19 3.83 12.98
N LEU A 179 9.37 3.90 14.31
CA LEU A 179 8.56 4.73 15.19
C LEU A 179 8.66 6.21 14.82
N VAL A 180 9.88 6.75 14.68
CA VAL A 180 10.12 8.16 14.33
C VAL A 180 9.49 8.51 12.98
N PHE A 181 9.67 7.67 11.96
CA PHE A 181 9.07 7.89 10.64
C PHE A 181 7.55 7.77 10.64
N SER A 182 6.99 6.85 11.44
CA SER A 182 5.54 6.73 11.59
C SER A 182 4.95 7.98 12.24
N LEU A 183 5.57 8.48 13.30
CA LEU A 183 5.16 9.72 13.97
C LEU A 183 5.32 10.95 13.06
N ALA A 184 6.45 11.05 12.35
CA ALA A 184 6.67 12.11 11.38
C ALA A 184 5.63 12.04 10.23
N GLY A 185 5.30 10.84 9.77
CA GLY A 185 4.26 10.61 8.75
C GLY A 185 2.89 11.10 9.21
N VAL A 186 2.47 10.73 10.42
CA VAL A 186 1.20 11.20 10.99
C VAL A 186 1.15 12.73 11.11
N TRP A 187 2.27 13.36 11.45
CA TRP A 187 2.35 14.82 11.62
C TRP A 187 2.44 15.58 10.28
N LEU A 188 3.18 15.04 9.31
CA LEU A 188 3.40 15.68 8.00
C LEU A 188 2.24 15.42 7.01
N TYR A 189 1.60 14.25 7.08
CA TYR A 189 0.56 13.83 6.13
C TYR A 189 -0.57 14.86 5.99
N PRO A 190 -1.19 15.37 7.09
CA PRO A 190 -2.25 16.37 6.96
C PRO A 190 -1.79 17.68 6.33
N ARG A 191 -0.52 18.05 6.53
CA ARG A 191 0.05 19.32 6.04
C ARG A 191 0.45 19.31 4.57
N ILE A 192 0.79 18.14 4.04
CA ILE A 192 1.27 17.99 2.65
C ILE A 192 0.15 17.57 1.72
N ILE A 193 -0.77 16.73 2.19
CA ILE A 193 -1.76 16.04 1.33
C ILE A 193 -3.16 16.63 1.47
N THR A 194 -3.46 17.26 2.59
CA THR A 194 -4.74 17.93 2.86
C THR A 194 -4.55 19.43 3.09
N PRO A 195 -4.17 20.21 2.06
CA PRO A 195 -4.19 21.67 2.15
C PRO A 195 -5.61 22.22 2.18
#